data_1e9f1b08d4bf3b52646141491dd604a4
#
_entry.id   1e9f1b08d4bf3b52646141491dd604a4
#
_cell.length_a   1.000
_cell.length_b   1.000
_cell.length_c   1.000
_cell.angle_alpha   90.00
_cell.angle_beta   90.00
_cell.angle_gamma   90.00
#
_symmetry.space_group_name_H-M   'P 1'
#
loop_
_entity.id
_entity.type
_entity.pdbx_description
1 polymer ?
#
loop_
_entity_poly.entity_id
_entity_poly.type
_entity_poly.pdbx_seq_one_letter_code
_entity_poly.pdbx_strand_id
1 'polypeptide(L)'
;MSSRAPEIFVEDRLEEKEGAELTKEMVTKCYHEYCKERDWPMGGSKDYPARIEAKIAKMFGITVSNSLKPKGKDQGTVKEWYGVQIIDPDL
;
A
#
# COMPACT_ATOMS: atom_id res chain seq x y z
N MET A 1 17.75 1.55 -11.68
CA MET A 1 16.66 1.07 -10.82
C MET A 1 16.71 1.77 -9.47
N SER A 2 15.57 2.19 -8.99
CA SER A 2 15.52 2.90 -7.72
C SER A 2 15.36 1.93 -6.55
N SER A 3 16.26 1.98 -5.57
CA SER A 3 16.12 1.21 -4.34
C SER A 3 15.03 1.80 -3.44
N ARG A 4 14.47 2.94 -3.80
CA ARG A 4 13.43 3.62 -3.04
C ARG A 4 12.04 3.47 -3.65
N ALA A 5 11.87 2.48 -4.53
CA ALA A 5 10.59 2.29 -5.22
C ALA A 5 9.38 2.24 -4.28
N PRO A 6 9.40 1.49 -3.15
CA PRO A 6 8.25 1.49 -2.24
C PRO A 6 7.96 2.86 -1.65
N GLU A 7 9.00 3.61 -1.26
CA GLU A 7 8.84 4.93 -0.68
C GLU A 7 8.30 5.92 -1.71
N ILE A 8 8.83 5.88 -2.92
CA ILE A 8 8.38 6.74 -4.01
C ILE A 8 6.91 6.48 -4.34
N PHE A 9 6.51 5.21 -4.36
CA PHE A 9 5.13 4.83 -4.59
C PHE A 9 4.19 5.47 -3.56
N VAL A 10 4.55 5.38 -2.27
CA VAL A 10 3.72 5.95 -1.21
C VAL A 10 3.61 7.47 -1.38
N GLU A 11 4.73 8.14 -1.64
CA GLU A 11 4.74 9.59 -1.81
C GLU A 11 3.90 10.03 -3.00
N ASP A 12 3.89 9.24 -4.06
CA ASP A 12 3.28 9.60 -5.33
C ASP A 12 1.81 9.17 -5.45
N ARG A 13 1.44 8.07 -4.81
CA ARG A 13 0.14 7.44 -5.04
C ARG A 13 -0.77 7.34 -3.83
N LEU A 14 -0.31 7.70 -2.65
CA LEU A 14 -1.13 7.64 -1.45
C LEU A 14 -1.32 9.02 -0.86
N GLU A 15 -2.49 9.27 -0.27
CA GLU A 15 -2.78 10.53 0.39
C GLU A 15 -3.67 10.30 1.61
N GLU A 16 -3.61 11.21 2.57
CA GLU A 16 -4.51 11.16 3.71
C GLU A 16 -5.93 11.53 3.28
N LYS A 17 -6.89 10.75 3.77
CA LYS A 17 -8.30 11.04 3.54
C LYS A 17 -9.11 10.53 4.71
N GLU A 18 -9.73 11.44 5.46
CA GLU A 18 -10.56 11.08 6.59
C GLU A 18 -11.69 10.14 6.14
N GLY A 19 -11.87 9.05 6.89
CA GLY A 19 -12.90 8.07 6.59
C GLY A 19 -12.55 7.06 5.53
N ALA A 20 -11.37 7.18 4.91
CA ALA A 20 -10.95 6.22 3.89
C ALA A 20 -10.38 4.96 4.50
N GLU A 21 -10.50 3.86 3.77
CA GLU A 21 -9.90 2.58 4.13
C GLU A 21 -9.03 2.10 2.97
N LEU A 22 -7.91 1.49 3.31
CA LEU A 22 -6.98 0.98 2.31
C LEU A 22 -6.45 -0.37 2.78
N THR A 23 -6.73 -1.42 2.02
CA THR A 23 -6.27 -2.75 2.36
C THR A 23 -4.87 -3.00 1.81
N LYS A 24 -4.14 -3.89 2.47
CA LYS A 24 -2.81 -4.28 2.01
C LYS A 24 -2.87 -4.88 0.60
N GLU A 25 -3.92 -5.63 0.32
CA GLU A 25 -4.12 -6.22 -1.01
C GLU A 25 -4.20 -5.16 -2.10
N MET A 26 -4.98 -4.10 -1.85
CA MET A 26 -5.08 -2.97 -2.79
C MET A 26 -3.74 -2.28 -2.99
N VAL A 27 -3.02 -2.06 -1.91
CA VAL A 27 -1.69 -1.44 -1.98
C VAL A 27 -0.74 -2.28 -2.81
N THR A 28 -0.70 -3.59 -2.55
CA THR A 28 0.17 -4.50 -3.28
C THR A 28 -0.12 -4.50 -4.78
N LYS A 29 -1.40 -4.56 -5.13
CA LYS A 29 -1.81 -4.54 -6.52
C LYS A 29 -1.41 -3.24 -7.21
N CYS A 30 -1.68 -2.12 -6.58
CA CYS A 30 -1.34 -0.81 -7.13
C CYS A 30 0.16 -0.60 -7.23
N TYR A 31 0.92 -1.12 -6.25
CA TYR A 31 2.37 -1.03 -6.29
C TYR A 31 2.94 -1.82 -7.49
N HIS A 32 2.41 -3.01 -7.73
CA HIS A 32 2.85 -3.81 -8.88
C HIS A 32 2.57 -3.09 -10.20
N GLU A 33 1.40 -2.50 -10.32
CA GLU A 33 1.04 -1.74 -11.53
C GLU A 33 1.93 -0.50 -11.69
N TYR A 34 2.23 0.16 -10.58
CA TYR A 34 3.10 1.33 -10.57
C TYR A 34 4.50 0.98 -11.08
N CYS A 35 5.06 -0.12 -10.59
CA CYS A 35 6.36 -0.58 -11.04
C CYS A 35 6.34 -1.00 -12.51
N LYS A 36 5.27 -1.64 -12.93
CA LYS A 36 5.12 -2.07 -14.32
C LYS A 36 5.08 -0.89 -15.28
N GLU A 37 4.35 0.16 -14.92
CA GLU A 37 4.28 1.37 -15.75
C GLU A 37 5.64 2.04 -15.92
N ARG A 38 6.52 1.91 -14.92
CA ARG A 38 7.84 2.52 -14.92
C ARG A 38 8.93 1.58 -15.38
N ASP A 39 8.54 0.37 -15.78
CA ASP A 39 9.48 -0.65 -16.21
C ASP A 39 10.52 -0.98 -15.14
N TRP A 40 10.08 -0.94 -13.89
CA TRP A 40 10.92 -1.32 -12.77
C TRP A 40 10.72 -2.80 -12.46
N PRO A 41 11.78 -3.51 -12.03
CA PRO A 41 11.63 -4.90 -11.61
C PRO A 41 10.62 -5.02 -10.49
N MET A 42 9.75 -6.01 -10.59
CA MET A 42 8.71 -6.25 -9.59
C MET A 42 9.30 -6.43 -8.21
N GLY A 43 8.83 -5.59 -7.31
CA GLY A 43 9.22 -5.71 -5.93
C GLY A 43 10.54 -5.09 -5.54
N GLY A 44 11.45 -4.89 -6.49
CA GLY A 44 12.77 -4.33 -6.18
C GLY A 44 13.50 -5.02 -5.04
N SER A 45 12.78 -5.43 -4.03
CA SER A 45 13.30 -6.17 -2.89
C SER A 45 12.14 -6.93 -2.26
N LYS A 46 12.45 -8.02 -1.56
CA LYS A 46 11.41 -8.87 -0.95
C LYS A 46 10.74 -8.21 0.24
N ASP A 47 11.33 -7.15 0.76
CA ASP A 47 10.82 -6.46 1.94
C ASP A 47 9.98 -5.22 1.61
N TYR A 48 9.54 -5.09 0.36
CA TYR A 48 8.76 -3.94 -0.03
C TYR A 48 7.48 -3.73 0.79
N PRO A 49 6.77 -4.80 1.24
CA PRO A 49 5.58 -4.57 2.06
C PRO A 49 5.91 -3.89 3.38
N ALA A 50 6.98 -4.31 4.05
CA ALA A 50 7.39 -3.69 5.30
C ALA A 50 7.84 -2.24 5.08
N ARG A 51 8.48 -1.97 3.96
CA ARG A 51 8.94 -0.61 3.64
C ARG A 51 7.76 0.31 3.34
N ILE A 52 6.73 -0.20 2.67
CA ILE A 52 5.51 0.57 2.43
C ILE A 52 4.83 0.90 3.76
N GLU A 53 4.69 -0.08 4.65
CA GLU A 53 4.10 0.13 5.97
C GLU A 53 4.88 1.19 6.76
N ALA A 54 6.20 1.09 6.75
CA ALA A 54 7.06 2.04 7.46
C ALA A 54 6.91 3.46 6.88
N LYS A 55 6.84 3.57 5.57
CA LYS A 55 6.70 4.88 4.92
C LYS A 55 5.36 5.52 5.22
N ILE A 56 4.28 4.74 5.22
CA ILE A 56 2.95 5.24 5.58
C ILE A 56 2.95 5.75 7.01
N ALA A 57 3.55 4.99 7.92
CA ALA A 57 3.65 5.40 9.32
C ALA A 57 4.44 6.70 9.46
N LYS A 58 5.49 6.84 8.70
CA LYS A 58 6.35 8.03 8.77
C LYS A 58 5.68 9.26 8.16
N MET A 59 5.03 9.10 7.00
CA MET A 59 4.42 10.23 6.30
C MET A 59 3.11 10.68 6.92
N PHE A 60 2.26 9.72 7.30
CA PHE A 60 0.88 10.02 7.70
C PHE A 60 0.63 9.76 9.18
N GLY A 61 1.57 9.13 9.88
CA GLY A 61 1.37 8.77 11.27
C GLY A 61 0.34 7.67 11.46
N ILE A 62 0.08 6.88 10.42
CA ILE A 62 -0.93 5.84 10.43
C ILE A 62 -0.24 4.48 10.39
N THR A 63 -0.62 3.59 11.30
CA THR A 63 -0.09 2.24 11.35
C THR A 63 -1.12 1.25 10.82
N VAL A 64 -0.65 0.13 10.29
CA VAL A 64 -1.53 -0.91 9.79
C VAL A 64 -2.31 -1.55 10.92
N SER A 65 -3.60 -1.80 10.67
CA SER A 65 -4.48 -2.47 11.62
C SER A 65 -4.83 -3.85 11.08
N ASN A 66 -4.99 -4.81 11.99
CA ASN A 66 -5.40 -6.16 11.62
C ASN A 66 -6.88 -6.31 11.97
N SER A 67 -7.68 -6.69 10.97
CA SER A 67 -9.11 -6.89 11.14
C SER A 67 -9.47 -8.30 10.71
N LEU A 68 -10.33 -8.96 11.46
CA LEU A 68 -10.87 -10.27 11.08
C LEU A 68 -12.01 -10.06 10.10
N LYS A 69 -11.85 -10.59 8.90
CA LYS A 69 -12.90 -10.53 7.88
C LYS A 69 -13.05 -11.90 7.24
N PRO A 70 -14.30 -12.30 6.92
CA PRO A 70 -14.50 -13.58 6.23
C PRO A 70 -13.87 -13.53 4.84
N LYS A 71 -13.13 -14.57 4.52
CA LYS A 71 -12.54 -14.77 3.20
C LYS A 71 -13.02 -16.13 2.68
N GLY A 72 -14.11 -16.14 1.93
CA GLY A 72 -14.65 -17.37 1.42
C GLY A 72 -15.05 -18.31 2.55
N LYS A 73 -14.43 -19.50 2.61
CA LYS A 73 -14.76 -20.50 3.62
C LYS A 73 -14.03 -20.27 4.94
N ASP A 74 -12.96 -19.50 4.92
CA ASP A 74 -12.12 -19.28 6.09
C ASP A 74 -12.15 -17.83 6.51
N GLN A 75 -12.02 -17.61 7.83
CA GLN A 75 -11.83 -16.26 8.34
C GLN A 75 -10.35 -15.98 8.32
N GLY A 76 -9.99 -14.85 7.73
CA GLY A 76 -8.60 -14.43 7.66
C GLY A 76 -8.42 -13.06 8.29
N THR A 77 -7.16 -12.76 8.62
CA THR A 77 -6.81 -11.44 9.08
C THR A 77 -6.48 -10.56 7.87
N VAL A 78 -7.16 -9.44 7.75
CA VAL A 78 -6.91 -8.46 6.69
C VAL A 78 -6.17 -7.30 7.30
N LYS A 79 -5.05 -6.94 6.69
CA LYS A 79 -4.29 -5.74 7.10
C LYS A 79 -4.84 -4.54 6.36
N GLU A 80 -5.16 -3.50 7.09
CA GLU A 80 -5.78 -2.30 6.55
C GLU A 80 -5.18 -1.05 7.18
N TRP A 81 -5.24 0.04 6.43
CA TRP A 81 -4.95 1.38 6.95
C TRP A 81 -6.23 2.19 6.90
N TYR A 82 -6.45 2.99 7.94
CA TYR A 82 -7.60 3.88 7.99
C TYR A 82 -7.11 5.32 7.92
N GLY A 83 -7.81 6.12 7.11
CA GLY A 83 -7.44 7.52 6.95
C GLY A 83 -6.47 7.78 5.82
N VAL A 84 -6.29 6.83 4.92
CA VAL A 84 -5.43 6.97 3.76
C VAL A 84 -6.07 6.29 2.56
N GLN A 85 -5.84 6.82 1.38
CA GLN A 85 -6.39 6.25 0.15
C GLN A 85 -5.37 6.32 -0.98
N ILE A 86 -5.63 5.56 -2.03
CA ILE A 86 -4.82 5.58 -3.24
C ILE A 86 -5.33 6.69 -4.14
N ILE A 87 -4.41 7.51 -4.63
CA ILE A 87 -4.73 8.54 -5.61
C ILE A 87 -4.92 7.87 -6.96
N ASP A 88 -6.11 8.03 -7.54
CA ASP A 88 -6.42 7.46 -8.85
C ASP A 88 -6.13 8.52 -9.91
N PRO A 89 -5.13 8.31 -10.78
CA PRO A 89 -4.78 9.31 -11.78
C PRO A 89 -5.85 9.45 -12.88
N ASP A 90 -6.79 8.52 -12.97
CA ASP A 90 -7.84 8.56 -13.96
C ASP A 90 -9.09 9.29 -13.50
N LEU A 91 -9.07 9.81 -12.28
CA LEU A 91 -10.19 10.60 -11.76
C LEU A 91 -9.96 12.09 -11.94
#